data_473487d4112a45a6e4636966ae412ee9
#
_entry.id   473487d4112a45a6e4636966ae412ee9
#
_cell.length_a   1.000
_cell.length_b   1.000
_cell.length_c   1.000
_cell.angle_alpha   90.00
_cell.angle_beta   90.00
_cell.angle_gamma   90.00
#
_symmetry.space_group_name_H-M   'P 1'
#
loop_
_entity.id
_entity.type
_entity.pdbx_description
1 polymer ?
#
loop_
_entity_poly.entity_id
_entity_poly.type
_entity_poly.pdbx_seq_one_letter_code
_entity_poly.pdbx_strand_id
1 'polypeptide(L)'
;SAEAPALAGVHLFCAAILYARLIGPDEVSESLRKKIVAELGNQKAAQPDYAGFMGILALYYLGDFVSINRIIPRYRHDTQPADQPCPVIAARLVLQSFSNKASHEASKNVMAFYRENDGFAALHHAPAADLLSTAVALFALHFIDADIRIIKPACLSFVDKLYQHGGFVATHDDTQPDIEYT
;
A
#
# COMPACT_ATOMS: atom_id res chain seq x y z
N SER A 1 4.37 29.44 -19.67
CA SER A 1 4.74 28.22 -18.95
C SER A 1 3.50 27.71 -18.23
N ALA A 2 2.96 26.56 -18.68
CA ALA A 2 1.90 25.90 -17.94
C ALA A 2 2.52 25.40 -16.60
N GLU A 3 2.03 25.92 -15.48
CA GLU A 3 2.38 25.35 -14.18
C GLU A 3 1.91 23.90 -14.14
N ALA A 4 2.81 22.99 -13.81
CA ALA A 4 2.42 21.61 -13.58
C ALA A 4 1.35 21.55 -12.49
N PRO A 5 0.28 20.77 -12.65
CA PRO A 5 -0.77 20.68 -11.64
C PRO A 5 -0.17 20.26 -10.31
N ALA A 6 -0.55 20.94 -9.24
CA ALA A 6 -0.05 20.63 -7.90
C ALA A 6 -0.51 19.22 -7.52
N LEU A 7 0.43 18.33 -7.22
CA LEU A 7 0.12 16.98 -6.74
C LEU A 7 -0.70 17.05 -5.44
N ALA A 8 -1.73 16.21 -5.34
CA ALA A 8 -2.60 16.07 -4.18
C ALA A 8 -2.96 14.58 -3.95
N GLY A 9 -3.49 14.28 -2.76
CA GLY A 9 -3.95 12.93 -2.42
C GLY A 9 -2.88 11.86 -2.61
N VAL A 10 -3.29 10.71 -3.15
CA VAL A 10 -2.42 9.53 -3.35
C VAL A 10 -1.19 9.85 -4.21
N HIS A 11 -1.33 10.67 -5.26
CA HIS A 11 -0.20 11.05 -6.12
C HIS A 11 0.90 11.82 -5.35
N LEU A 12 0.49 12.71 -4.44
CA LEU A 12 1.42 13.42 -3.56
C LEU A 12 2.17 12.43 -2.66
N PHE A 13 1.48 11.46 -2.09
CA PHE A 13 2.06 10.45 -1.21
C PHE A 13 3.01 9.53 -1.95
N CYS A 14 2.63 9.03 -3.13
CA CYS A 14 3.50 8.23 -4.00
C CYS A 14 4.78 8.99 -4.37
N ALA A 15 4.65 10.24 -4.83
CA ALA A 15 5.81 11.06 -5.18
C ALA A 15 6.75 11.28 -3.97
N ALA A 16 6.21 11.49 -2.78
CA ALA A 16 6.99 11.65 -1.55
C ALA A 16 7.73 10.36 -1.17
N ILE A 17 7.07 9.19 -1.29
CA ILE A 17 7.67 7.89 -1.04
C ILE A 17 8.84 7.66 -2.01
N LEU A 18 8.60 7.84 -3.32
CA LEU A 18 9.62 7.67 -4.35
C LEU A 18 10.81 8.61 -4.11
N TYR A 19 10.55 9.88 -3.82
CA TYR A 19 11.60 10.85 -3.54
C TYR A 19 12.42 10.45 -2.32
N ALA A 20 11.76 10.08 -1.21
CA ALA A 20 12.45 9.64 0.00
C ALA A 20 13.29 8.37 -0.23
N ARG A 21 12.82 7.45 -1.08
CA ARG A 21 13.53 6.20 -1.38
C ARG A 21 14.68 6.35 -2.36
N LEU A 22 14.57 7.24 -3.35
CA LEU A 22 15.56 7.40 -4.43
C LEU A 22 16.61 8.46 -4.12
N ILE A 23 16.24 9.53 -3.44
CA ILE A 23 17.10 10.69 -3.18
C ILE A 23 17.54 10.72 -1.71
N GLY A 24 16.62 10.44 -0.80
CA GLY A 24 16.83 10.42 0.64
C GLY A 24 15.77 11.21 1.40
N PRO A 25 15.41 10.77 2.61
CA PRO A 25 14.37 11.43 3.40
C PRO A 25 14.79 12.85 3.86
N ASP A 26 16.08 13.08 4.05
CA ASP A 26 16.61 14.38 4.52
C ASP A 26 16.57 15.47 3.42
N GLU A 27 16.53 15.07 2.16
CA GLU A 27 16.43 15.99 1.03
C GLU A 27 14.99 16.47 0.78
N VAL A 28 14.00 15.87 1.47
CA VAL A 28 12.60 16.27 1.35
C VAL A 28 12.35 17.56 2.12
N SER A 29 11.89 18.60 1.42
CA SER A 29 11.65 19.91 2.00
C SER A 29 10.61 19.85 3.12
N GLU A 30 10.79 20.71 4.13
CA GLU A 30 9.83 20.87 5.23
C GLU A 30 8.43 21.30 4.72
N SER A 31 8.38 22.07 3.63
CA SER A 31 7.14 22.45 2.96
C SER A 31 6.37 21.25 2.44
N LEU A 32 7.04 20.26 1.82
CA LEU A 32 6.41 19.04 1.35
C LEU A 32 5.92 18.18 2.52
N ARG A 33 6.69 18.06 3.60
CA ARG A 33 6.28 17.36 4.84
C ARG A 33 4.98 17.95 5.40
N LYS A 34 4.93 19.27 5.55
CA LYS A 34 3.72 19.99 6.02
C LYS A 34 2.53 19.77 5.11
N LYS A 35 2.74 19.74 3.79
CA LYS A 35 1.68 19.48 2.81
C LYS A 35 1.11 18.06 2.98
N ILE A 36 1.96 17.03 3.16
CA ILE A 36 1.52 15.65 3.41
C ILE A 36 0.67 15.57 4.69
N VAL A 37 1.14 16.17 5.77
CA VAL A 37 0.40 16.20 7.05
C VAL A 37 -0.94 16.91 6.93
N ALA A 38 -1.00 18.04 6.22
CA ALA A 38 -2.22 18.78 5.98
C ALA A 38 -3.22 17.98 5.13
N GLU A 39 -2.74 17.32 4.08
CA GLU A 39 -3.55 16.47 3.20
C GLU A 39 -4.19 15.30 3.97
N LEU A 40 -3.39 14.60 4.80
CA LEU A 40 -3.88 13.55 5.71
C LEU A 40 -4.87 14.10 6.75
N GLY A 41 -4.64 15.33 7.24
CA GLY A 41 -5.53 16.01 8.18
C GLY A 41 -6.90 16.33 7.60
N ASN A 42 -6.95 16.63 6.30
CA ASN A 42 -8.17 16.99 5.57
C ASN A 42 -8.99 15.79 5.12
N GLN A 43 -8.41 14.59 5.09
CA GLN A 43 -9.16 13.38 4.77
C GLN A 43 -10.25 13.16 5.82
N LYS A 44 -11.49 13.01 5.37
CA LYS A 44 -12.61 12.67 6.25
C LYS A 44 -12.34 11.31 6.87
N ALA A 45 -12.14 11.27 8.17
CA ALA A 45 -11.74 10.10 8.96
C ALA A 45 -12.81 8.97 9.03
N ALA A 46 -13.57 8.75 7.96
CA ALA A 46 -14.68 7.80 7.99
C ALA A 46 -14.26 6.35 7.76
N GLN A 47 -13.14 6.09 7.08
CA GLN A 47 -12.63 4.72 6.86
C GLN A 47 -11.12 4.76 6.64
N PRO A 48 -10.36 3.73 7.10
CA PRO A 48 -8.98 3.53 6.70
C PRO A 48 -9.00 3.14 5.21
N ASP A 49 -8.89 4.14 4.37
CA ASP A 49 -8.80 3.98 2.94
C ASP A 49 -7.35 3.81 2.49
N TYR A 50 -7.18 3.43 1.25
CA TYR A 50 -5.88 3.27 0.63
C TYR A 50 -5.08 4.58 0.63
N ALA A 51 -5.74 5.73 0.51
CA ALA A 51 -5.10 7.05 0.55
C ALA A 51 -4.51 7.35 1.93
N GLY A 52 -5.23 7.05 3.01
CA GLY A 52 -4.73 7.18 4.37
C GLY A 52 -3.51 6.30 4.62
N PHE A 53 -3.53 5.05 4.15
CA PHE A 53 -2.38 4.16 4.18
C PHE A 53 -1.17 4.76 3.46
N MET A 54 -1.33 5.20 2.21
CA MET A 54 -0.24 5.80 1.43
C MET A 54 0.33 7.06 2.10
N GLY A 55 -0.50 7.87 2.72
CA GLY A 55 -0.06 9.06 3.45
C GLY A 55 0.75 8.71 4.72
N ILE A 56 0.31 7.73 5.50
CA ILE A 56 1.08 7.23 6.66
C ILE A 56 2.40 6.59 6.20
N LEU A 57 2.37 5.84 5.10
CA LEU A 57 3.58 5.25 4.53
C LEU A 57 4.56 6.33 4.04
N ALA A 58 4.08 7.43 3.46
CA ALA A 58 4.91 8.57 3.10
C ALA A 58 5.61 9.17 4.33
N LEU A 59 4.87 9.41 5.42
CA LEU A 59 5.45 9.88 6.68
C LEU A 59 6.47 8.90 7.26
N TYR A 60 6.21 7.60 7.16
CA TYR A 60 7.14 6.55 7.60
C TYR A 60 8.47 6.62 6.86
N TYR A 61 8.45 6.69 5.52
CA TYR A 61 9.66 6.80 4.72
C TYR A 61 10.39 8.15 4.90
N LEU A 62 9.66 9.17 5.32
CA LEU A 62 10.24 10.48 5.70
C LEU A 62 10.79 10.51 7.13
N GLY A 63 10.63 9.45 7.92
CA GLY A 63 11.03 9.38 9.32
C GLY A 63 10.19 10.27 10.26
N ASP A 64 9.01 10.74 9.82
CA ASP A 64 8.15 11.61 10.65
C ASP A 64 7.21 10.80 11.56
N PHE A 65 7.80 10.09 12.52
CA PHE A 65 7.07 9.30 13.51
C PHE A 65 6.21 10.14 14.44
N VAL A 66 6.54 11.41 14.64
CA VAL A 66 5.75 12.33 15.46
C VAL A 66 4.38 12.58 14.83
N SER A 67 4.36 12.87 13.54
CA SER A 67 3.11 13.05 12.79
C SER A 67 2.32 11.73 12.69
N ILE A 68 2.98 10.59 12.48
CA ILE A 68 2.34 9.27 12.48
C ILE A 68 1.62 9.06 13.81
N ASN A 69 2.29 9.18 14.95
CA ASN A 69 1.71 8.95 16.27
C ASN A 69 0.50 9.85 16.55
N ARG A 70 0.48 11.07 16.00
CA ARG A 70 -0.65 12.01 16.13
C ARG A 70 -1.84 11.62 15.25
N ILE A 71 -1.59 11.05 14.07
CA ILE A 71 -2.62 10.78 13.07
C ILE A 71 -3.19 9.37 13.19
N ILE A 72 -2.36 8.37 13.52
CA ILE A 72 -2.73 6.96 13.54
C ILE A 72 -3.96 6.62 14.42
N PRO A 73 -4.26 7.34 15.54
CA PRO A 73 -5.48 7.09 16.30
C PRO A 73 -6.78 7.25 15.51
N ARG A 74 -6.76 8.03 14.41
CA ARG A 74 -7.93 8.19 13.52
C ARG A 74 -8.27 6.92 12.73
N TYR A 75 -7.31 6.02 12.55
CA TYR A 75 -7.43 4.77 11.78
C TYR A 75 -7.68 3.54 12.66
N ARG A 76 -8.05 3.74 13.94
CA ARG A 76 -8.24 2.65 14.91
C ARG A 76 -9.61 1.96 14.86
N HIS A 77 -10.48 2.30 13.93
CA HIS A 77 -11.83 1.74 13.87
C HIS A 77 -11.82 0.27 13.45
N ASP A 78 -12.35 -0.59 14.31
CA ASP A 78 -12.34 -2.06 14.17
C ASP A 78 -13.48 -2.62 13.31
N THR A 79 -14.39 -1.78 12.79
CA THR A 79 -15.49 -2.27 11.96
C THR A 79 -15.00 -2.68 10.58
N GLN A 80 -14.94 -3.99 10.34
CA GLN A 80 -14.68 -4.54 9.01
C GLN A 80 -16.02 -4.74 8.29
N PRO A 81 -16.29 -4.02 7.20
CA PRO A 81 -17.30 -4.47 6.24
C PRO A 81 -16.89 -5.82 5.65
N ALA A 82 -17.84 -6.72 5.46
CA ALA A 82 -17.59 -8.13 5.14
C ALA A 82 -16.89 -8.39 3.79
N ASP A 83 -16.85 -7.43 2.87
CA ASP A 83 -16.34 -7.61 1.50
C ASP A 83 -15.33 -6.52 1.08
N GLN A 84 -14.26 -6.35 1.86
CA GLN A 84 -13.22 -5.41 1.48
C GLN A 84 -12.20 -6.06 0.53
N PRO A 85 -11.70 -5.31 -0.48
CA PRO A 85 -10.62 -5.78 -1.35
C PRO A 85 -9.32 -6.05 -0.59
N CYS A 86 -8.53 -7.01 -1.07
CA CYS A 86 -7.24 -7.38 -0.52
C CYS A 86 -6.32 -6.17 -0.24
N PRO A 87 -6.13 -5.21 -1.17
CA PRO A 87 -5.28 -4.05 -0.90
C PRO A 87 -5.73 -3.21 0.30
N VAL A 88 -7.05 -3.11 0.53
CA VAL A 88 -7.60 -2.37 1.68
C VAL A 88 -7.34 -3.12 2.99
N ILE A 89 -7.51 -4.45 3.00
CA ILE A 89 -7.23 -5.28 4.19
C ILE A 89 -5.73 -5.28 4.51
N ALA A 90 -4.87 -5.38 3.49
CA ALA A 90 -3.43 -5.32 3.64
C ALA A 90 -2.96 -3.93 4.13
N ALA A 91 -3.50 -2.84 3.57
CA ALA A 91 -3.24 -1.48 4.03
C ALA A 91 -3.63 -1.29 5.51
N ARG A 92 -4.78 -1.83 5.91
CA ARG A 92 -5.22 -1.80 7.32
C ARG A 92 -4.28 -2.56 8.25
N LEU A 93 -3.75 -3.71 7.83
CA LEU A 93 -2.78 -4.48 8.60
C LEU A 93 -1.54 -3.63 8.92
N VAL A 94 -1.03 -2.88 7.94
CA VAL A 94 0.10 -1.95 8.15
C VAL A 94 -0.29 -0.82 9.11
N LEU A 95 -1.46 -0.20 8.95
CA LEU A 95 -1.92 0.86 9.85
C LEU A 95 -2.10 0.36 11.30
N GLN A 96 -2.58 -0.86 11.49
CA GLN A 96 -2.71 -1.50 12.79
C GLN A 96 -1.36 -1.76 13.46
N SER A 97 -0.31 -2.06 12.69
CA SER A 97 1.03 -2.30 13.24
C SER A 97 1.62 -1.07 13.93
N PHE A 98 1.35 0.14 13.43
CA PHE A 98 1.75 1.38 14.11
C PHE A 98 1.04 1.61 15.46
N SER A 99 -0.02 0.84 15.75
CA SER A 99 -0.76 0.90 17.03
C SER A 99 -0.48 -0.32 17.91
N ASN A 100 0.51 -1.16 17.57
CA ASN A 100 0.77 -2.46 18.22
C ASN A 100 -0.46 -3.38 18.26
N LYS A 101 -1.37 -3.25 17.29
CA LYS A 101 -2.58 -4.06 17.16
C LYS A 101 -2.52 -5.09 16.04
N ALA A 102 -1.43 -5.10 15.26
CA ALA A 102 -1.24 -6.13 14.25
C ALA A 102 -1.14 -7.49 14.94
N SER A 103 -2.04 -8.39 14.60
CA SER A 103 -2.13 -9.72 15.18
C SER A 103 -1.90 -10.79 14.12
N HIS A 104 -1.56 -11.98 14.58
CA HIS A 104 -1.51 -13.16 13.71
C HIS A 104 -2.86 -13.42 13.01
N GLU A 105 -3.98 -13.11 13.65
CA GLU A 105 -5.31 -13.22 13.05
C GLU A 105 -5.50 -12.22 11.90
N ALA A 106 -5.03 -10.98 12.07
CA ALA A 106 -5.09 -9.97 11.01
C ALA A 106 -4.25 -10.36 9.78
N SER A 107 -3.11 -11.03 9.96
CA SER A 107 -2.33 -11.57 8.85
C SER A 107 -3.05 -12.70 8.11
N LYS A 108 -3.81 -13.56 8.80
CA LYS A 108 -4.64 -14.59 8.17
C LYS A 108 -5.70 -14.00 7.24
N ASN A 109 -6.27 -12.84 7.60
CA ASN A 109 -7.26 -12.16 6.75
C ASN A 109 -6.64 -11.75 5.41
N VAL A 110 -5.38 -11.30 5.39
CA VAL A 110 -4.66 -11.03 4.13
C VAL A 110 -4.36 -12.33 3.40
N MET A 111 -3.89 -13.38 4.11
CA MET A 111 -3.57 -14.68 3.51
C MET A 111 -4.78 -15.37 2.87
N ALA A 112 -6.00 -15.06 3.27
CA ALA A 112 -7.22 -15.62 2.67
C ALA A 112 -7.41 -15.23 1.17
N PHE A 113 -6.71 -14.19 0.70
CA PHE A 113 -6.72 -13.79 -0.72
C PHE A 113 -5.64 -14.47 -1.55
N TYR A 114 -4.72 -15.21 -0.93
CA TYR A 114 -3.66 -15.91 -1.63
C TYR A 114 -4.21 -17.00 -2.54
N ARG A 115 -3.67 -17.08 -3.73
CA ARG A 115 -3.92 -18.13 -4.71
C ARG A 115 -2.67 -19.00 -4.83
N GLU A 116 -2.85 -20.30 -4.65
CA GLU A 116 -1.72 -21.25 -4.63
C GLU A 116 -0.92 -21.17 -5.94
N ASN A 117 0.41 -21.11 -5.80
CA ASN A 117 1.38 -20.96 -6.89
C ASN A 117 1.22 -19.71 -7.77
N ASP A 118 0.52 -18.70 -7.28
CA ASP A 118 0.24 -17.46 -7.98
C ASP A 118 0.53 -16.26 -7.04
N GLY A 119 -0.36 -15.29 -6.99
CA GLY A 119 -0.27 -14.11 -6.12
C GLY A 119 -1.48 -13.98 -5.22
N PHE A 120 -1.90 -12.75 -5.00
CA PHE A 120 -3.09 -12.40 -4.23
C PHE A 120 -4.17 -11.84 -5.15
N ALA A 121 -5.40 -12.29 -4.98
CA ALA A 121 -6.54 -11.80 -5.73
C ALA A 121 -7.15 -10.57 -5.05
N ALA A 122 -7.77 -9.67 -5.83
CA ALA A 122 -8.42 -8.46 -5.30
C ALA A 122 -9.59 -8.79 -4.36
N LEU A 123 -10.37 -9.83 -4.68
CA LEU A 123 -11.54 -10.26 -3.93
C LEU A 123 -11.50 -11.77 -3.69
N HIS A 124 -12.16 -12.25 -2.63
CA HIS A 124 -12.20 -13.68 -2.30
C HIS A 124 -12.74 -14.56 -3.44
N HIS A 125 -13.68 -14.03 -4.22
CA HIS A 125 -14.28 -14.74 -5.35
C HIS A 125 -13.63 -14.46 -6.70
N ALA A 126 -12.63 -13.58 -6.75
CA ALA A 126 -11.90 -13.31 -7.99
C ALA A 126 -11.10 -14.56 -8.41
N PRO A 127 -11.18 -14.94 -9.71
CA PRO A 127 -10.57 -16.19 -10.18
C PRO A 127 -9.04 -16.11 -10.28
N ALA A 128 -8.49 -14.91 -10.46
CA ALA A 128 -7.08 -14.68 -10.69
C ALA A 128 -6.48 -13.72 -9.67
N ALA A 129 -5.18 -13.85 -9.46
CA ALA A 129 -4.36 -12.88 -8.76
C ALA A 129 -4.14 -11.64 -9.62
N ASP A 130 -3.86 -10.49 -8.98
CA ASP A 130 -3.48 -9.25 -9.64
C ASP A 130 -2.24 -8.62 -9.00
N LEU A 131 -1.59 -7.76 -9.76
CA LEU A 131 -0.32 -7.16 -9.36
C LEU A 131 -0.46 -6.27 -8.12
N LEU A 132 -1.48 -5.40 -8.07
CA LEU A 132 -1.69 -4.49 -6.94
C LEU A 132 -1.93 -5.26 -5.65
N SER A 133 -2.85 -6.22 -5.68
CA SER A 133 -3.18 -7.05 -4.52
C SER A 133 -1.96 -7.84 -4.04
N THR A 134 -1.19 -8.41 -4.97
CA THR A 134 0.02 -9.16 -4.66
C THR A 134 1.10 -8.26 -4.04
N ALA A 135 1.36 -7.10 -4.63
CA ALA A 135 2.37 -6.17 -4.14
C ALA A 135 2.02 -5.64 -2.73
N VAL A 136 0.78 -5.18 -2.53
CA VAL A 136 0.35 -4.60 -1.24
C VAL A 136 0.26 -5.68 -0.16
N ALA A 137 -0.20 -6.90 -0.48
CA ALA A 137 -0.24 -8.00 0.47
C ALA A 137 1.16 -8.44 0.91
N LEU A 138 2.09 -8.66 -0.04
CA LEU A 138 3.49 -9.00 0.28
C LEU A 138 4.15 -7.90 1.11
N PHE A 139 3.94 -6.63 0.75
CA PHE A 139 4.45 -5.51 1.51
C PHE A 139 3.92 -5.52 2.94
N ALA A 140 2.60 -5.66 3.13
CA ALA A 140 1.98 -5.63 4.44
C ALA A 140 2.45 -6.79 5.33
N LEU A 141 2.50 -8.00 4.79
CA LEU A 141 2.97 -9.18 5.50
C LEU A 141 4.45 -9.05 5.89
N HIS A 142 5.29 -8.55 4.97
CA HIS A 142 6.70 -8.29 5.27
C HIS A 142 6.86 -7.20 6.33
N PHE A 143 6.06 -6.14 6.27
CA PHE A 143 6.11 -5.00 7.19
C PHE A 143 5.85 -5.39 8.65
N ILE A 144 5.04 -6.44 8.87
CA ILE A 144 4.74 -6.98 10.22
C ILE A 144 5.59 -8.18 10.60
N ASP A 145 6.66 -8.48 9.84
CA ASP A 145 7.52 -9.65 10.03
C ASP A 145 6.79 -11.02 9.99
N ALA A 146 5.71 -11.11 9.19
CA ALA A 146 5.05 -12.39 8.97
C ALA A 146 5.95 -13.35 8.17
N ASP A 147 5.88 -14.65 8.49
CA ASP A 147 6.63 -15.65 7.74
C ASP A 147 6.01 -15.90 6.36
N ILE A 148 6.58 -15.28 5.34
CA ILE A 148 6.17 -15.40 3.94
C ILE A 148 7.09 -16.24 3.09
N ARG A 149 8.06 -16.96 3.68
CA ARG A 149 9.09 -17.73 2.95
C ARG A 149 8.50 -18.76 1.99
N ILE A 150 7.38 -19.38 2.35
CA ILE A 150 6.72 -20.40 1.53
C ILE A 150 6.05 -19.78 0.29
N ILE A 151 5.36 -18.63 0.44
CA ILE A 151 4.59 -18.02 -0.64
C ILE A 151 5.40 -17.05 -1.50
N LYS A 152 6.46 -16.45 -0.92
CA LYS A 152 7.26 -15.41 -1.58
C LYS A 152 7.81 -15.82 -2.95
N PRO A 153 8.38 -17.02 -3.17
CA PRO A 153 8.90 -17.42 -4.48
C PRO A 153 7.81 -17.46 -5.56
N ALA A 154 6.63 -18.00 -5.23
CA ALA A 154 5.50 -18.07 -6.16
C ALA A 154 4.99 -16.67 -6.53
N CYS A 155 4.79 -15.80 -5.53
CA CYS A 155 4.37 -14.42 -5.76
C CYS A 155 5.38 -13.62 -6.60
N LEU A 156 6.68 -13.78 -6.36
CA LEU A 156 7.71 -13.11 -7.17
C LEU A 156 7.73 -13.65 -8.61
N SER A 157 7.58 -14.96 -8.81
CA SER A 157 7.43 -15.55 -10.14
C SER A 157 6.18 -15.06 -10.86
N PHE A 158 5.07 -14.86 -10.15
CA PHE A 158 3.86 -14.25 -10.68
C PHE A 158 4.14 -12.82 -11.16
N VAL A 159 4.73 -11.97 -10.31
CA VAL A 159 5.06 -10.58 -10.65
C VAL A 159 6.01 -10.50 -11.86
N ASP A 160 7.02 -11.38 -11.92
CA ASP A 160 7.97 -11.44 -13.03
C ASP A 160 7.28 -11.72 -14.38
N LYS A 161 6.29 -12.62 -14.40
CA LYS A 161 5.49 -12.94 -15.59
C LYS A 161 4.61 -11.79 -16.06
N LEU A 162 4.26 -10.84 -15.19
CA LEU A 162 3.48 -9.66 -15.54
C LEU A 162 4.30 -8.55 -16.19
N TYR A 163 5.64 -8.68 -16.22
CA TYR A 163 6.50 -7.73 -16.92
C TYR A 163 6.52 -8.03 -18.41
N GLN A 164 5.91 -7.16 -19.20
CA GLN A 164 5.76 -7.33 -20.66
C GLN A 164 5.99 -6.00 -21.36
N HIS A 165 6.68 -6.03 -22.50
CA HIS A 165 6.87 -4.85 -23.37
C HIS A 165 7.42 -3.60 -22.68
N GLY A 166 8.25 -3.76 -21.65
CA GLY A 166 8.89 -2.64 -20.94
C GLY A 166 8.08 -2.08 -19.76
N GLY A 167 6.97 -2.72 -19.39
CA GLY A 167 6.14 -2.34 -18.23
C GLY A 167 5.40 -3.53 -17.65
N PHE A 168 4.62 -3.27 -16.60
CA PHE A 168 3.81 -4.28 -15.96
C PHE A 168 2.35 -4.24 -16.41
N VAL A 169 1.75 -5.41 -16.56
CA VAL A 169 0.30 -5.58 -16.71
C VAL A 169 -0.33 -5.90 -15.36
N ALA A 170 -1.63 -5.63 -15.19
CA ALA A 170 -2.31 -5.88 -13.93
C ALA A 170 -2.54 -7.37 -13.65
N THR A 171 -2.88 -8.14 -14.67
CA THR A 171 -3.18 -9.57 -14.61
C THR A 171 -2.57 -10.31 -15.82
N HIS A 172 -2.57 -11.64 -15.78
CA HIS A 172 -2.10 -12.44 -16.93
C HIS A 172 -2.93 -12.29 -18.19
N ASP A 173 -4.18 -11.86 -18.06
CA ASP A 173 -5.11 -11.70 -19.18
C ASP A 173 -4.94 -10.33 -19.87
N ASP A 174 -4.22 -9.40 -19.26
CA ASP A 174 -3.95 -8.09 -19.82
C ASP A 174 -2.82 -8.16 -20.85
N THR A 175 -2.96 -7.43 -21.94
CA THR A 175 -2.00 -7.44 -23.05
C THR A 175 -1.21 -6.15 -23.20
N GLN A 176 -1.59 -5.11 -22.45
CA GLN A 176 -0.92 -3.81 -22.50
C GLN A 176 -0.48 -3.37 -21.11
N PRO A 177 0.79 -2.97 -20.95
CA PRO A 177 1.26 -2.39 -19.70
C PRO A 177 0.50 -1.14 -19.32
N ASP A 178 0.24 -0.99 -18.02
CA ASP A 178 -0.38 0.19 -17.47
C ASP A 178 0.69 1.00 -16.71
N ILE A 179 0.66 2.31 -16.88
CA ILE A 179 1.60 3.23 -16.22
C ILE A 179 1.41 3.23 -14.69
N GLU A 180 0.22 2.88 -14.21
CA GLU A 180 -0.05 2.77 -12.77
C GLU A 180 0.71 1.62 -12.12
N TYR A 181 1.10 0.60 -12.90
CA TYR A 181 1.84 -0.58 -12.43
C TYR A 181 3.33 -0.54 -12.81
N THR A 182 3.77 0.41 -13.61
CA THR A 182 5.15 0.55 -14.09
C THR A 182 5.89 1.71 -13.42
#